data_300d1988bc46fe857198db56db92538f
#
_entry.id   300d1988bc46fe857198db56db92538f
#
_cell.length_a   1.000
_cell.length_b   1.000
_cell.length_c   1.000
_cell.angle_alpha   90.00
_cell.angle_beta   90.00
_cell.angle_gamma   90.00
#
_symmetry.space_group_name_H-M   'P 1'
#
loop_
_entity.id
_entity.type
_entity.pdbx_description
1 polymer ?
#
loop_
_entity_poly.entity_id
_entity_poly.type
_entity_poly.pdbx_seq_one_letter_code
_entity_poly.pdbx_strand_id
1 'polypeptide(L)'
;MITVKNLHKSFHGTDVLKGINETIHKGEKVVVIGPSGSGKSTFLRCLNLLETPTEGEVWVEGNNITAPKTDIDKVRQKMGMVFQHFNLFPHLTVKKNITLAPTTLKLQTEEEAGENAMRLLKRIGLEEKADSYPNQLSGG
;
A
#
# COMPACT_ATOMS: atom_id res chain seq x y z
N MET A 1 11.62 -8.94 -1.42
CA MET A 1 11.51 -9.55 -2.76
C MET A 1 10.05 -9.88 -3.03
N ILE A 2 9.54 -9.51 -4.21
CA ILE A 2 8.18 -9.87 -4.66
C ILE A 2 8.34 -10.70 -5.93
N THR A 3 7.65 -11.83 -6.02
CA THR A 3 7.64 -12.67 -7.23
C THR A 3 6.20 -12.88 -7.68
N VAL A 4 5.94 -12.64 -8.94
CA VAL A 4 4.63 -12.80 -9.59
C VAL A 4 4.75 -13.90 -10.64
N LYS A 5 3.84 -14.86 -10.61
CA LYS A 5 3.84 -16.00 -11.52
C LYS A 5 2.50 -16.12 -12.21
N ASN A 6 2.52 -15.99 -13.52
CA ASN A 6 1.35 -16.17 -14.40
C ASN A 6 0.11 -15.42 -13.91
N LEU A 7 0.28 -14.15 -13.53
CA LEU A 7 -0.77 -13.35 -12.93
C LEU A 7 -1.81 -12.93 -13.96
N HIS A 8 -3.03 -13.36 -13.77
CA HIS A 8 -4.20 -12.97 -14.56
C HIS A 8 -5.21 -12.22 -13.71
N LYS A 9 -5.87 -11.25 -14.32
CA LYS A 9 -7.03 -10.59 -13.74
C LYS A 9 -8.04 -10.23 -14.81
N SER A 10 -9.26 -10.73 -14.63
CA SER A 10 -10.41 -10.38 -15.47
C SER A 10 -11.47 -9.68 -14.64
N PHE A 11 -12.18 -8.74 -15.25
CA PHE A 11 -13.38 -8.09 -14.72
C PHE A 11 -14.53 -8.28 -15.72
N HIS A 12 -15.60 -8.89 -15.27
CA HIS A 12 -16.79 -9.12 -16.11
C HIS A 12 -16.47 -9.71 -17.49
N GLY A 13 -15.54 -10.66 -17.55
CA GLY A 13 -15.13 -11.31 -18.79
C GLY A 13 -14.11 -10.55 -19.64
N THR A 14 -13.64 -9.39 -19.17
CA THR A 14 -12.57 -8.63 -19.84
C THR A 14 -11.24 -8.85 -19.13
N ASP A 15 -10.26 -9.40 -19.87
CA ASP A 15 -8.91 -9.63 -19.35
C ASP A 15 -8.12 -8.34 -19.28
N VAL A 16 -7.73 -7.95 -18.05
CA VAL A 16 -6.93 -6.77 -17.77
C VAL A 16 -5.45 -7.14 -17.57
N LEU A 17 -5.18 -8.20 -16.82
CA LEU A 17 -3.83 -8.78 -16.69
C LEU A 17 -3.81 -10.13 -17.38
N LYS A 18 -2.78 -10.39 -18.19
CA LYS A 18 -2.73 -11.53 -19.11
C LYS A 18 -1.44 -12.34 -18.93
N GLY A 19 -1.28 -12.98 -17.77
CA GLY A 19 -0.15 -13.87 -17.49
C GLY A 19 1.15 -13.12 -17.20
N ILE A 20 1.13 -12.15 -16.31
CA ILE A 20 2.32 -11.38 -15.92
C ILE A 20 3.25 -12.28 -15.08
N ASN A 21 4.52 -12.30 -15.47
CA ASN A 21 5.59 -12.92 -14.71
C ASN A 21 6.64 -11.86 -14.42
N GLU A 22 6.98 -11.64 -13.14
CA GLU A 22 7.92 -10.62 -12.73
C GLU A 22 8.57 -10.97 -11.40
N THR A 23 9.81 -10.54 -11.20
CA THR A 23 10.51 -10.64 -9.92
C THR A 23 11.13 -9.30 -9.57
N ILE A 24 10.72 -8.73 -8.46
CA ILE A 24 11.22 -7.47 -7.93
C ILE A 24 12.12 -7.77 -6.74
N HIS A 25 13.39 -7.42 -6.86
CA HIS A 25 14.38 -7.68 -5.83
C HIS A 25 14.37 -6.60 -4.74
N LYS A 26 14.95 -6.93 -3.59
CA LYS A 26 15.07 -5.97 -2.48
C LYS A 26 15.92 -4.76 -2.90
N GLY A 27 15.41 -3.57 -2.66
CA GLY A 27 16.08 -2.30 -3.01
C GLY A 27 15.89 -1.87 -4.47
N GLU A 28 15.25 -2.68 -5.28
CA GLU A 28 14.95 -2.34 -6.67
C GLU A 28 13.84 -1.27 -6.77
N LYS A 29 13.98 -0.40 -7.77
CA LYS A 29 12.96 0.60 -8.13
C LYS A 29 12.38 0.23 -9.48
N VAL A 30 11.13 -0.19 -9.50
CA VAL A 30 10.42 -0.60 -10.70
C VAL A 30 9.39 0.47 -11.08
N VAL A 31 9.34 0.82 -12.36
CA VAL A 31 8.36 1.75 -12.91
C VAL A 31 7.43 1.00 -13.84
N VAL A 32 6.12 1.08 -13.59
CA VAL A 32 5.09 0.49 -14.44
C VAL A 32 4.51 1.58 -15.33
N ILE A 33 4.72 1.48 -16.63
CA ILE A 33 4.25 2.45 -17.64
C ILE A 33 3.18 1.84 -18.53
N GLY A 34 2.34 2.69 -19.10
CA GLY A 34 1.26 2.29 -20.01
C GLY A 34 0.14 3.33 -20.06
N PRO A 35 -0.76 3.26 -21.06
CA PRO A 35 -1.89 4.17 -21.17
C PRO A 35 -2.88 4.04 -20.01
N SER A 36 -3.82 4.98 -19.90
CA SER A 36 -4.92 4.87 -18.94
C SER A 36 -5.73 3.60 -19.22
N GLY A 37 -6.15 2.90 -18.15
CA GLY A 37 -6.91 1.65 -18.30
C GLY A 37 -6.07 0.39 -18.62
N SER A 38 -4.75 0.49 -18.79
CA SER A 38 -3.89 -0.67 -19.12
C SER A 38 -3.64 -1.65 -17.96
N GLY A 39 -4.30 -1.50 -16.82
CA GLY A 39 -4.17 -2.44 -15.70
C GLY A 39 -3.06 -2.13 -14.68
N LYS A 40 -2.32 -1.01 -14.80
CA LYS A 40 -1.23 -0.66 -13.85
C LYS A 40 -1.67 -0.67 -12.38
N SER A 41 -2.75 0.02 -12.08
CA SER A 41 -3.30 0.06 -10.71
C SER A 41 -3.85 -1.30 -10.28
N THR A 42 -4.41 -2.08 -11.20
CA THR A 42 -4.88 -3.44 -10.94
C THR A 42 -3.69 -4.34 -10.58
N PHE A 43 -2.60 -4.26 -11.34
CA PHE A 43 -1.37 -5.00 -11.04
C PHE A 43 -0.85 -4.66 -9.63
N LEU A 44 -0.69 -3.36 -9.31
CA LEU A 44 -0.23 -2.94 -7.98
C LEU A 44 -1.16 -3.42 -6.85
N ARG A 45 -2.48 -3.40 -7.07
CA ARG A 45 -3.45 -3.91 -6.09
C ARG A 45 -3.42 -5.43 -5.94
N CYS A 46 -3.04 -6.16 -6.97
CA CYS A 46 -2.83 -7.61 -6.86
C CYS A 46 -1.60 -7.95 -6.02
N LEU A 47 -0.55 -7.11 -6.00
CA LEU A 47 0.65 -7.36 -5.21
C LEU A 47 0.42 -7.36 -3.68
N ASN A 48 -0.67 -6.76 -3.21
CA ASN A 48 -1.06 -6.75 -1.79
C ASN A 48 -2.46 -7.32 -1.55
N LEU A 49 -3.04 -7.99 -2.55
CA LEU A 49 -4.39 -8.57 -2.56
C LEU A 49 -5.52 -7.57 -2.19
N LEU A 50 -5.35 -6.28 -2.41
CA LEU A 50 -6.49 -5.35 -2.49
C LEU A 50 -7.38 -5.67 -3.69
N GLU A 51 -6.80 -6.35 -4.68
CA GLU A 51 -7.50 -6.97 -5.80
C GLU A 51 -7.05 -8.42 -5.90
N THR A 52 -8.01 -9.35 -5.80
CA THR A 52 -7.71 -10.78 -5.90
C THR A 52 -7.47 -11.16 -7.36
N PRO A 53 -6.33 -11.76 -7.70
CA PRO A 53 -6.10 -12.31 -9.04
C PRO A 53 -7.14 -13.33 -9.43
N THR A 54 -7.43 -13.43 -10.73
CA THR A 54 -8.27 -14.51 -11.26
C THR A 54 -7.48 -15.82 -11.33
N GLU A 55 -6.20 -15.72 -11.71
CA GLU A 55 -5.27 -16.85 -11.78
C GLU A 55 -3.85 -16.36 -11.45
N GLY A 56 -2.97 -17.32 -11.15
CA GLY A 56 -1.56 -17.07 -10.86
C GLY A 56 -1.27 -16.86 -9.39
N GLU A 57 -0.02 -16.57 -9.11
CA GLU A 57 0.49 -16.48 -7.74
C GLU A 57 1.28 -15.19 -7.53
N VAL A 58 1.16 -14.65 -6.32
CA VAL A 58 1.98 -13.55 -5.82
C VAL A 58 2.70 -14.01 -4.56
N TRP A 59 4.00 -13.85 -4.55
CA TRP A 59 4.88 -14.23 -3.44
C TRP A 59 5.56 -12.97 -2.88
N VAL A 60 5.48 -12.77 -1.58
CA VAL A 60 6.12 -11.67 -0.87
C VAL A 60 7.03 -12.24 0.21
N GLU A 61 8.32 -11.93 0.13
CA GLU A 61 9.35 -12.44 1.06
C GLU A 61 9.28 -13.97 1.27
N GLY A 62 9.03 -14.72 0.20
CA GLY A 62 8.93 -16.19 0.24
C GLY A 62 7.58 -16.73 0.69
N ASN A 63 6.62 -15.88 1.03
CA ASN A 63 5.26 -16.28 1.38
C ASN A 63 4.32 -16.12 0.18
N ASN A 64 3.64 -17.18 -0.22
CA ASN A 64 2.59 -17.11 -1.23
C ASN A 64 1.36 -16.42 -0.62
N ILE A 65 1.13 -15.16 -0.99
CA ILE A 65 0.00 -14.38 -0.44
C ILE A 65 -1.34 -14.75 -1.08
N THR A 66 -1.33 -15.39 -2.24
CA THR A 66 -2.54 -15.88 -2.92
C THR A 66 -3.02 -17.21 -2.38
N ALA A 67 -2.24 -17.87 -1.52
CA ALA A 67 -2.64 -19.15 -0.92
C ALA A 67 -3.76 -18.93 0.14
N PRO A 68 -4.81 -19.79 0.19
CA PRO A 68 -5.98 -19.60 1.04
C PRO A 68 -5.70 -19.54 2.55
N LYS A 69 -4.55 -20.06 2.99
CA LYS A 69 -4.17 -20.12 4.41
C LYS A 69 -3.23 -18.99 4.84
N THR A 70 -2.89 -18.07 3.96
CA THR A 70 -1.97 -16.98 4.28
C THR A 70 -2.67 -15.90 5.06
N ASP A 71 -2.10 -15.52 6.20
CA ASP A 71 -2.53 -14.35 6.97
C ASP A 71 -2.09 -13.07 6.22
N ILE A 72 -2.97 -12.60 5.34
CA ILE A 72 -2.70 -11.44 4.49
C ILE A 72 -2.48 -10.16 5.29
N ASP A 73 -3.10 -10.03 6.45
CA ASP A 73 -2.97 -8.82 7.27
C ASP A 73 -1.56 -8.69 7.83
N LYS A 74 -0.91 -9.80 8.20
CA LYS A 74 0.52 -9.79 8.57
C LYS A 74 1.44 -9.40 7.42
N VAL A 75 1.10 -9.79 6.19
CA VAL A 75 1.87 -9.38 5.01
C VAL A 75 1.69 -7.91 4.74
N ARG A 76 0.44 -7.41 4.77
CA ARG A 76 0.12 -5.99 4.53
C ARG A 76 0.76 -5.05 5.55
N GLN A 77 0.99 -5.47 6.78
CA GLN A 77 1.72 -4.69 7.78
C GLN A 77 3.15 -4.32 7.35
N LYS A 78 3.74 -5.10 6.44
CA LYS A 78 5.09 -4.88 5.88
C LYS A 78 5.08 -4.14 4.54
N MET A 79 3.90 -3.81 4.00
CA MET A 79 3.74 -3.19 2.68
C MET A 79 3.03 -1.85 2.83
N GLY A 80 3.66 -0.77 2.37
CA GLY A 80 3.01 0.52 2.22
C GLY A 80 2.41 0.67 0.82
N MET A 81 1.22 1.28 0.72
CA MET A 81 0.63 1.66 -0.56
C MET A 81 0.19 3.12 -0.51
N VAL A 82 0.62 3.88 -1.51
CA VAL A 82 0.17 5.26 -1.72
C VAL A 82 -0.85 5.24 -2.84
N PHE A 83 -2.06 5.71 -2.55
CA PHE A 83 -3.16 5.75 -3.50
C PHE A 83 -3.16 7.07 -4.28
N GLN A 84 -3.77 7.08 -5.45
CA GLN A 84 -3.97 8.28 -6.27
C GLN A 84 -4.84 9.33 -5.57
N HIS A 85 -5.85 8.89 -4.82
CA HIS A 85 -6.60 9.71 -3.88
C HIS A 85 -6.00 9.51 -2.49
N PHE A 86 -5.84 10.56 -1.74
CA PHE A 86 -5.04 10.60 -0.49
C PHE A 86 -5.46 9.57 0.56
N ASN A 87 -6.71 9.11 0.56
CA ASN A 87 -7.25 8.06 1.44
C ASN A 87 -6.92 8.27 2.93
N LEU A 88 -6.92 9.53 3.34
CA LEU A 88 -6.78 9.90 4.75
C LEU A 88 -8.15 9.86 5.43
N PHE A 89 -8.16 9.55 6.71
CA PHE A 89 -9.36 9.64 7.53
C PHE A 89 -9.70 11.12 7.77
N PRO A 90 -10.78 11.66 7.19
CA PRO A 90 -11.05 13.09 7.20
C PRO A 90 -11.40 13.64 8.59
N HIS A 91 -11.84 12.77 9.49
CA HIS A 91 -12.20 13.09 10.87
C HIS A 91 -11.01 13.02 11.84
N LEU A 92 -9.82 12.63 11.36
CA LEU A 92 -8.59 12.58 12.13
C LEU A 92 -7.64 13.68 11.68
N THR A 93 -6.87 14.25 12.62
CA THR A 93 -5.79 15.18 12.29
C THR A 93 -4.66 14.47 11.52
N VAL A 94 -3.77 15.23 10.91
CA VAL A 94 -2.58 14.71 10.23
C VAL A 94 -1.79 13.79 11.16
N LYS A 95 -1.47 14.25 12.37
CA LYS A 95 -0.75 13.45 13.37
C LYS A 95 -1.50 12.16 13.70
N LYS A 96 -2.82 12.22 13.91
CA LYS A 96 -3.63 11.03 14.19
C LYS A 96 -3.71 10.06 13.02
N ASN A 97 -3.74 10.54 11.78
CA ASN A 97 -3.64 9.69 10.60
C ASN A 97 -2.33 8.90 10.56
N ILE A 98 -1.22 9.51 10.97
CA ILE A 98 0.10 8.86 11.01
C ILE A 98 0.18 7.86 12.16
N THR A 99 -0.36 8.20 13.34
CA THR A 99 -0.23 7.38 14.55
C THR A 99 -1.24 6.24 14.63
N LEU A 100 -2.33 6.28 13.88
CA LEU A 100 -3.42 5.32 13.99
C LEU A 100 -2.97 3.86 13.80
N ALA A 101 -2.27 3.57 12.73
CA ALA A 101 -1.86 2.20 12.42
C ALA A 101 -0.87 1.64 13.47
N PRO A 102 0.24 2.29 13.80
CA PRO A 102 1.19 1.76 14.77
C PRO A 102 0.60 1.59 16.17
N THR A 103 -0.32 2.46 16.60
CA THR A 103 -0.98 2.31 17.92
C THR A 103 -2.04 1.21 17.90
N THR A 104 -2.88 1.15 16.87
CA THR A 104 -3.93 0.12 16.74
C THR A 104 -3.33 -1.29 16.66
N LEU A 105 -2.22 -1.44 15.94
CA LEU A 105 -1.49 -2.69 15.81
C LEU A 105 -0.58 -2.99 17.03
N LYS A 106 -0.56 -2.11 18.03
CA LYS A 106 0.28 -2.23 19.24
C LYS A 106 1.77 -2.38 18.92
N LEU A 107 2.22 -1.77 17.83
CA LEU A 107 3.63 -1.73 17.44
C LEU A 107 4.39 -0.61 18.16
N GLN A 108 3.68 0.44 18.58
CA GLN A 108 4.20 1.58 19.31
C GLN A 108 3.16 2.02 20.37
N THR A 109 3.63 2.60 21.45
CA THR A 109 2.78 3.34 22.39
C THR A 109 2.28 4.63 21.75
N GLU A 110 1.27 5.27 22.33
CA GLU A 110 0.78 6.57 21.81
C GLU A 110 1.87 7.65 21.84
N GLU A 111 2.70 7.63 22.89
CA GLU A 111 3.82 8.56 23.03
C GLU A 111 4.87 8.35 21.93
N GLU A 112 5.38 7.13 21.77
CA GLU A 112 6.34 6.76 20.72
C GLU A 112 5.84 7.07 19.31
N ALA A 113 4.57 6.74 19.03
CA ALA A 113 3.94 7.02 17.74
C ALA A 113 3.82 8.54 17.51
N GLY A 114 3.48 9.29 18.57
CA GLY A 114 3.39 10.75 18.54
C GLY A 114 4.73 11.42 18.23
N GLU A 115 5.78 11.01 18.91
CA GLU A 115 7.15 11.51 18.67
C GLU A 115 7.62 11.17 17.24
N ASN A 116 7.38 9.93 16.81
CA ASN A 116 7.72 9.48 15.46
C ASN A 116 6.96 10.27 14.39
N ALA A 117 5.68 10.53 14.59
CA ALA A 117 4.87 11.33 13.69
C ALA A 117 5.43 12.76 13.56
N MET A 118 5.77 13.40 14.67
CA MET A 118 6.36 14.76 14.65
C MET A 118 7.73 14.77 13.96
N ARG A 119 8.56 13.75 14.18
CA ARG A 119 9.84 13.61 13.48
C ARG A 119 9.67 13.48 11.97
N LEU A 120 8.67 12.70 11.52
CA LEU A 120 8.36 12.54 10.09
C LEU A 120 7.85 13.86 9.49
N LEU A 121 6.92 14.53 10.17
CA LEU A 121 6.38 15.81 9.73
C LEU A 121 7.48 16.89 9.63
N LYS A 122 8.37 16.95 10.60
CA LYS A 122 9.53 17.84 10.56
C LYS A 122 10.43 17.58 9.35
N ARG A 123 10.66 16.30 9.03
CA ARG A 123 11.50 15.91 7.89
C ARG A 123 10.96 16.43 6.55
N ILE A 124 9.64 16.63 6.44
CA ILE A 124 8.97 17.14 5.24
C ILE A 124 8.47 18.58 5.37
N GLY A 125 8.82 19.27 6.47
CA GLY A 125 8.46 20.68 6.71
C GLY A 125 6.97 20.92 6.97
N LEU A 126 6.27 19.93 7.54
CA LEU A 126 4.83 19.98 7.82
C LEU A 126 4.50 19.88 9.33
N GLU A 127 5.44 20.19 10.21
CA GLU A 127 5.23 20.11 11.66
C GLU A 127 4.07 21.01 12.15
N GLU A 128 3.90 22.19 11.55
CA GLU A 128 2.79 23.12 11.87
C GLU A 128 1.43 22.58 11.47
N LYS A 129 1.39 21.57 10.61
CA LYS A 129 0.15 20.92 10.12
C LYS A 129 -0.26 19.70 10.94
N ALA A 130 0.48 19.34 12.00
CA ALA A 130 0.23 18.16 12.80
C ALA A 130 -1.22 18.04 13.30
N ASP A 131 -1.80 19.16 13.73
CA ASP A 131 -3.15 19.25 14.28
C ASP A 131 -4.20 19.67 13.24
N SER A 132 -3.79 19.92 11.99
CA SER A 132 -4.71 20.21 10.88
C SER A 132 -5.44 18.96 10.42
N TYR A 133 -6.63 19.15 9.85
CA TYR A 133 -7.40 18.07 9.22
C TYR A 133 -7.07 17.97 7.72
N PRO A 134 -7.28 16.80 7.08
CA PRO A 134 -6.96 16.59 5.66
C PRO A 134 -7.56 17.62 4.71
N ASN A 135 -8.78 18.10 4.97
CA ASN A 135 -9.46 19.12 4.16
C ASN A 135 -8.84 20.53 4.28
N GLN A 136 -7.92 20.73 5.19
CA GLN A 136 -7.17 21.99 5.39
C GLN A 136 -5.80 21.95 4.71
N LEU A 137 -5.47 20.85 4.04
CA LEU A 137 -4.22 20.69 3.31
C LEU A 137 -4.43 20.93 1.82
N SER A 138 -3.42 21.53 1.17
CA SER A 138 -3.38 21.59 -0.29
C SER A 138 -3.08 20.22 -0.88
N GLY A 139 -3.64 19.92 -2.05
CA GLY A 139 -3.38 18.70 -2.78
C GLY A 139 -1.98 18.71 -3.43
N GLY A 140 -0.97 18.30 -2.69
CA GLY A 140 0.39 18.21 -3.18
C GLY A 140 1.32 17.67 -2.12
#